data_ce9fa86794bc709338301b54a8fdc6bb
#
_entry.id   ce9fa86794bc709338301b54a8fdc6bb
#
_cell.length_a   1.000
_cell.length_b   1.000
_cell.length_c   1.000
_cell.angle_alpha   90.00
_cell.angle_beta   90.00
_cell.angle_gamma   90.00
#
_symmetry.space_group_name_H-M   'P 1'
#
loop_
_entity.id
_entity.type
_entity.pdbx_description
1 polymer ?
#
loop_
_entity_poly.entity_id
_entity_poly.type
_entity_poly.pdbx_seq_one_letter_code
_entity_poly.pdbx_strand_id
1 'polypeptide(L)'
;MTSPYLVRTSSISWRQGLSALLLAAATAGMTLTAHAEPTLYVAGVGGSTEQMYKTRVIPAFEKAHGVKVVYVSGNSTETLAKLQAQKGRQQINVAMMDDGPMYQALQLGFCEKLTDAPVYQDLYPLARLSPEATAVGMVATGIGYNEEAFKKRGWAAPTSWTDLEDPKYRQLLGMPPITNTYGLHSLIEMARLNGGGEKDIDPGFAVFEKKIAPNVLAWVSAPGEMDGMMQNGDVVMAVYGSGRAVALQNTGFPLKFIYPKEGAVALQVAACSVTPNAQSELSQQFIQYVLSPEIQKIQSESNGFAPVNRTVKLPPELAARMPYGQEKVDSLLKVDWDTINQKRSEWTTRWNRTIER
;
A
#
# COMPACT_ATOMS: atom_id res chain seq x y z
N MET A 1 35.91 80.76 16.46
CA MET A 1 35.65 81.79 15.42
C MET A 1 34.22 81.52 14.96
N THR A 2 33.28 82.18 15.55
CA THR A 2 32.41 83.27 15.07
C THR A 2 31.49 82.85 13.94
N SER A 3 30.20 82.53 14.25
CA SER A 3 29.01 83.35 14.26
C SER A 3 28.67 84.10 12.96
N PRO A 4 27.46 84.55 12.74
CA PRO A 4 26.10 83.95 12.63
C PRO A 4 25.30 84.57 11.45
N TYR A 5 23.96 84.63 11.56
CA TYR A 5 22.90 85.45 10.90
C TYR A 5 22.10 84.69 9.78
N LEU A 6 20.82 84.88 9.64
CA LEU A 6 19.75 85.64 10.32
C LEU A 6 18.38 85.11 9.82
N VAL A 7 17.47 85.20 10.69
CA VAL A 7 16.00 85.03 10.54
C VAL A 7 15.41 85.94 9.48
N ARG A 8 14.44 85.48 8.71
CA ARG A 8 13.32 86.39 8.31
C ARG A 8 11.98 85.61 8.25
N THR A 9 11.19 86.07 9.21
CA THR A 9 9.73 85.89 9.24
C THR A 9 9.05 86.77 8.23
N SER A 10 8.02 86.27 7.53
CA SER A 10 6.91 87.13 7.08
C SER A 10 5.62 86.40 7.09
N SER A 11 4.72 86.91 7.83
CA SER A 11 3.33 86.59 8.11
C SER A 11 2.40 87.11 6.97
N ILE A 12 1.14 86.64 7.01
CA ILE A 12 -0.09 87.27 6.45
C ILE A 12 -0.45 86.64 5.09
N SER A 13 -1.68 86.20 4.82
CA SER A 13 -3.01 86.55 5.33
C SER A 13 -4.06 85.51 4.84
N TRP A 14 -5.09 85.43 5.62
CA TRP A 14 -6.40 84.89 5.38
C TRP A 14 -7.07 85.30 4.06
N ARG A 15 -7.76 84.38 3.36
CA ARG A 15 -9.21 84.37 3.08
C ARG A 15 -9.62 83.48 1.94
N GLN A 16 -10.65 82.73 2.26
CA GLN A 16 -11.76 82.32 1.40
C GLN A 16 -11.54 81.21 0.30
N GLY A 17 -12.35 80.19 0.43
CA GLY A 17 -12.92 79.43 -0.67
C GLY A 17 -13.48 78.12 -0.22
N LEU A 18 -14.77 78.06 0.11
CA LEU A 18 -15.59 76.89 0.30
C LEU A 18 -15.58 75.91 -0.93
N SER A 19 -15.85 74.67 -0.61
CA SER A 19 -16.44 73.64 -1.49
C SER A 19 -15.45 72.82 -2.29
N ALA A 20 -15.04 71.67 -1.73
CA ALA A 20 -14.77 70.50 -2.51
C ALA A 20 -15.33 69.26 -1.78
N LEU A 21 -16.35 68.66 -2.36
CA LEU A 21 -17.03 67.46 -1.94
C LEU A 21 -16.08 66.33 -1.57
N LEU A 22 -16.34 65.77 -0.39
CA LEU A 22 -15.87 64.46 0.01
C LEU A 22 -16.47 63.38 -0.90
N LEU A 23 -15.72 62.88 -1.86
CA LEU A 23 -15.93 61.58 -2.47
C LEU A 23 -15.03 60.58 -1.72
N ALA A 24 -15.53 60.09 -0.59
CA ALA A 24 -15.00 58.88 0.03
C ALA A 24 -15.38 57.69 -0.86
N ALA A 25 -14.50 57.34 -1.78
CA ALA A 25 -14.57 56.07 -2.45
C ALA A 25 -14.28 54.96 -1.42
N ALA A 26 -15.36 54.38 -0.91
CA ALA A 26 -15.29 53.13 -0.16
C ALA A 26 -14.81 52.03 -1.13
N THR A 27 -13.51 51.88 -1.27
CA THR A 27 -12.91 50.65 -1.80
C THR A 27 -13.16 49.56 -0.76
N ALA A 28 -14.30 48.88 -0.90
CA ALA A 28 -14.53 47.60 -0.26
C ALA A 28 -13.41 46.66 -0.76
N GLY A 29 -12.32 46.63 -0.02
CA GLY A 29 -11.28 45.63 -0.22
C GLY A 29 -11.91 44.27 0.05
N MET A 30 -12.35 43.59 -1.02
CA MET A 30 -12.51 42.16 -0.98
C MET A 30 -11.13 41.57 -0.70
N THR A 31 -10.83 41.39 0.58
CA THR A 31 -9.75 40.47 1.00
C THR A 31 -10.16 39.10 0.51
N LEU A 32 -9.72 38.73 -0.70
CA LEU A 32 -9.60 37.35 -1.10
C LEU A 32 -8.68 36.73 -0.04
N THR A 33 -9.27 36.14 0.98
CA THR A 33 -8.56 35.20 1.83
C THR A 33 -8.15 34.07 0.90
N ALA A 34 -6.90 34.10 0.46
CA ALA A 34 -6.28 32.96 -0.16
C ALA A 34 -6.31 31.84 0.88
N HIS A 35 -7.38 31.03 0.87
CA HIS A 35 -7.38 29.79 1.63
C HIS A 35 -6.25 28.97 1.03
N ALA A 36 -5.22 28.69 1.83
CA ALA A 36 -4.20 27.76 1.44
C ALA A 36 -4.92 26.44 1.06
N GLU A 37 -4.62 25.94 -0.13
CA GLU A 37 -5.19 24.70 -0.62
C GLU A 37 -4.94 23.58 0.42
N PRO A 38 -6.00 22.88 0.89
CA PRO A 38 -5.83 21.84 1.89
C PRO A 38 -4.90 20.76 1.36
N THR A 39 -4.07 20.18 2.24
CA THR A 39 -3.14 19.12 1.85
C THR A 39 -3.58 17.82 2.50
N LEU A 40 -3.72 16.77 1.70
CA LEU A 40 -4.05 15.41 2.12
C LEU A 40 -2.81 14.52 2.02
N TYR A 41 -2.36 13.98 3.13
CA TYR A 41 -1.22 13.06 3.19
C TYR A 41 -1.72 11.61 3.12
N VAL A 42 -1.39 10.93 2.03
CA VAL A 42 -1.79 9.54 1.75
C VAL A 42 -0.57 8.64 1.83
N ALA A 43 -0.48 7.80 2.85
CA ALA A 43 0.59 6.82 2.98
C ALA A 43 0.25 5.53 2.23
N GLY A 44 1.23 4.96 1.54
CA GLY A 44 1.06 3.71 0.80
C GLY A 44 2.37 3.14 0.29
N VAL A 45 2.30 1.99 -0.34
CA VAL A 45 3.49 1.27 -0.83
C VAL A 45 4.19 2.06 -1.94
N GLY A 46 5.53 2.09 -1.90
CA GLY A 46 6.38 2.75 -2.88
C GLY A 46 6.49 1.99 -4.23
N GLY A 47 7.40 2.46 -5.08
CA GLY A 47 7.72 1.85 -6.37
C GLY A 47 6.62 2.06 -7.42
N SER A 48 6.25 1.01 -8.16
CA SER A 48 5.23 1.10 -9.23
C SER A 48 3.86 1.56 -8.72
N THR A 49 3.51 1.23 -7.49
CA THR A 49 2.25 1.66 -6.85
C THR A 49 2.25 3.17 -6.63
N GLU A 50 3.31 3.72 -6.04
CA GLU A 50 3.48 5.16 -5.90
C GLU A 50 3.39 5.89 -7.24
N GLN A 51 4.11 5.40 -8.24
CA GLN A 51 4.10 5.98 -9.57
C GLN A 51 2.70 5.99 -10.18
N MET A 52 1.95 4.90 -10.08
CA MET A 52 0.58 4.81 -10.55
C MET A 52 -0.33 5.82 -9.84
N TYR A 53 -0.26 5.90 -8.51
CA TYR A 53 -1.05 6.87 -7.75
C TYR A 53 -0.73 8.31 -8.17
N LYS A 54 0.56 8.68 -8.24
CA LYS A 54 1.00 10.04 -8.59
C LYS A 54 0.63 10.46 -10.01
N THR A 55 0.61 9.52 -10.95
CA THR A 55 0.42 9.87 -12.38
C THR A 55 -1.00 9.61 -12.88
N ARG A 56 -1.75 8.64 -12.32
CA ARG A 56 -3.03 8.21 -12.87
C ARG A 56 -4.22 8.39 -11.91
N VAL A 57 -4.00 8.47 -10.60
CA VAL A 57 -5.07 8.53 -9.59
C VAL A 57 -5.19 9.91 -8.98
N ILE A 58 -4.12 10.40 -8.39
CA ILE A 58 -4.09 11.67 -7.63
C ILE A 58 -4.51 12.89 -8.45
N PRO A 59 -4.04 13.12 -9.70
CA PRO A 59 -4.32 14.37 -10.41
C PRO A 59 -5.81 14.65 -10.63
N ALA A 60 -6.60 13.60 -10.87
CA ALA A 60 -8.04 13.75 -11.05
C ALA A 60 -8.75 14.08 -9.73
N PHE A 61 -8.31 13.48 -8.62
CA PHE A 61 -8.84 13.78 -7.29
C PHE A 61 -8.52 15.22 -6.86
N GLU A 62 -7.26 15.66 -7.02
CA GLU A 62 -6.83 17.03 -6.73
C GLU A 62 -7.68 18.05 -7.47
N LYS A 63 -7.86 17.85 -8.79
CA LYS A 63 -8.69 18.72 -9.62
C LYS A 63 -10.16 18.76 -9.18
N ALA A 64 -10.72 17.63 -8.78
CA ALA A 64 -12.14 17.54 -8.40
C ALA A 64 -12.43 18.19 -7.02
N HIS A 65 -11.47 18.15 -6.11
CA HIS A 65 -11.65 18.54 -4.71
C HIS A 65 -10.90 19.83 -4.32
N GLY A 66 -10.08 20.42 -5.21
CA GLY A 66 -9.28 21.61 -4.88
C GLY A 66 -8.33 21.35 -3.70
N VAL A 67 -7.65 20.22 -3.70
CA VAL A 67 -6.77 19.72 -2.66
C VAL A 67 -5.43 19.31 -3.25
N LYS A 68 -4.35 19.50 -2.52
CA LYS A 68 -3.05 18.90 -2.84
C LYS A 68 -2.92 17.55 -2.14
N VAL A 69 -2.56 16.49 -2.86
CA VAL A 69 -2.30 15.17 -2.29
C VAL A 69 -0.81 14.89 -2.26
N VAL A 70 -0.28 14.62 -1.09
CA VAL A 70 1.11 14.21 -0.89
C VAL A 70 1.14 12.71 -0.62
N TYR A 71 1.68 11.95 -1.57
CA TYR A 71 1.88 10.51 -1.40
C TYR A 71 3.12 10.25 -0.55
N VAL A 72 2.94 9.60 0.60
CA VAL A 72 4.00 9.24 1.56
C VAL A 72 4.34 7.77 1.33
N SER A 73 5.38 7.50 0.56
CA SER A 73 5.79 6.14 0.26
C SER A 73 6.51 5.47 1.43
N GLY A 74 6.31 4.15 1.54
CA GLY A 74 6.93 3.28 2.53
C GLY A 74 6.34 1.89 2.44
N ASN A 75 6.91 0.92 3.16
CA ASN A 75 6.23 -0.37 3.33
C ASN A 75 5.17 -0.28 4.45
N SER A 76 4.33 -1.29 4.54
CA SER A 76 3.20 -1.32 5.48
C SER A 76 3.65 -1.24 6.95
N THR A 77 4.76 -1.87 7.30
CA THR A 77 5.34 -1.83 8.66
C THR A 77 5.92 -0.45 9.00
N GLU A 78 6.58 0.20 8.03
CA GLU A 78 7.07 1.57 8.19
C GLU A 78 5.93 2.58 8.36
N THR A 79 4.84 2.41 7.61
CA THR A 79 3.64 3.24 7.75
C THR A 79 3.04 3.09 9.14
N LEU A 80 2.87 1.86 9.64
CA LEU A 80 2.40 1.61 11.00
C LEU A 80 3.33 2.23 12.07
N ALA A 81 4.65 2.10 11.91
CA ALA A 81 5.62 2.71 12.82
C ALA A 81 5.52 4.25 12.82
N LYS A 82 5.28 4.88 11.65
CA LYS A 82 5.02 6.33 11.57
C LYS A 82 3.76 6.72 12.34
N LEU A 83 2.66 5.96 12.21
CA LEU A 83 1.43 6.20 12.96
C LEU A 83 1.68 6.10 14.47
N GLN A 84 2.44 5.12 14.92
CA GLN A 84 2.82 4.95 16.32
C GLN A 84 3.67 6.11 16.84
N ALA A 85 4.68 6.53 16.07
CA ALA A 85 5.56 7.65 16.42
C ALA A 85 4.83 9.01 16.46
N GLN A 86 3.76 9.16 15.68
CA GLN A 86 2.96 10.37 15.56
C GLN A 86 1.68 10.33 16.42
N LYS A 87 1.58 9.38 17.36
CA LYS A 87 0.37 9.18 18.18
C LYS A 87 -0.11 10.51 18.80
N GLY A 88 -1.37 10.87 18.55
CA GLY A 88 -2.00 12.09 19.02
C GLY A 88 -1.71 13.36 18.18
N ARG A 89 -0.79 13.29 17.21
CA ARG A 89 -0.47 14.37 16.24
C ARG A 89 -0.18 13.80 14.87
N GLN A 90 -1.14 13.08 14.32
CA GLN A 90 -1.00 12.41 13.05
C GLN A 90 -0.82 13.41 11.89
N GLN A 91 0.19 13.16 11.06
CA GLN A 91 0.40 13.88 9.80
C GLN A 91 -0.21 13.12 8.62
N ILE A 92 -0.27 11.78 8.70
CA ILE A 92 -0.90 10.93 7.69
C ILE A 92 -2.41 11.04 7.87
N ASN A 93 -3.12 11.33 6.79
CA ASN A 93 -4.57 11.43 6.77
C ASN A 93 -5.24 10.13 6.30
N VAL A 94 -4.66 9.48 5.28
CA VAL A 94 -5.10 8.17 4.80
C VAL A 94 -3.92 7.21 4.88
N ALA A 95 -4.11 6.07 5.52
CA ALA A 95 -3.12 4.99 5.54
C ALA A 95 -3.61 3.82 4.67
N MET A 96 -2.77 3.44 3.67
CA MET A 96 -2.97 2.23 2.86
C MET A 96 -1.86 1.25 3.20
N MET A 97 -2.22 0.11 3.76
CA MET A 97 -1.30 -0.92 4.27
C MET A 97 -1.83 -2.32 3.97
N ASP A 98 -0.93 -3.30 3.96
CA ASP A 98 -1.33 -4.70 3.99
C ASP A 98 -2.22 -4.97 5.21
N ASP A 99 -3.08 -5.96 5.09
CA ASP A 99 -4.08 -6.30 6.11
C ASP A 99 -3.47 -6.55 7.50
N GLY A 100 -2.35 -7.26 7.63
CA GLY A 100 -1.72 -7.48 8.93
C GLY A 100 -1.38 -6.21 9.70
N PRO A 101 -0.55 -5.28 9.15
CA PRO A 101 -0.32 -3.97 9.74
C PRO A 101 -1.60 -3.14 9.93
N MET A 102 -2.60 -3.26 9.03
CA MET A 102 -3.88 -2.57 9.19
C MET A 102 -4.64 -3.06 10.40
N TYR A 103 -4.72 -4.38 10.64
CA TYR A 103 -5.34 -4.92 11.86
C TYR A 103 -4.64 -4.41 13.14
N GLN A 104 -3.31 -4.27 13.12
CA GLN A 104 -2.59 -3.65 14.24
C GLN A 104 -2.96 -2.17 14.41
N ALA A 105 -3.08 -1.42 13.31
CA ALA A 105 -3.49 -0.02 13.35
C ALA A 105 -4.91 0.14 13.93
N LEU A 106 -5.82 -0.77 13.58
CA LEU A 106 -7.18 -0.84 14.14
C LEU A 106 -7.16 -1.11 15.65
N GLN A 107 -6.41 -2.11 16.10
CA GLN A 107 -6.27 -2.44 17.53
C GLN A 107 -5.67 -1.29 18.34
N LEU A 108 -4.78 -0.50 17.74
CA LEU A 108 -4.15 0.66 18.36
C LEU A 108 -5.01 1.94 18.31
N GLY A 109 -6.19 1.89 17.66
CA GLY A 109 -7.13 2.99 17.56
C GLY A 109 -6.67 4.11 16.63
N PHE A 110 -5.90 3.80 15.58
CA PHE A 110 -5.42 4.81 14.62
C PHE A 110 -6.41 5.12 13.50
N CYS A 111 -7.49 4.36 13.36
CA CYS A 111 -8.47 4.51 12.29
C CYS A 111 -9.81 5.00 12.84
N GLU A 112 -10.43 5.95 12.17
CA GLU A 112 -11.80 6.37 12.46
C GLU A 112 -12.82 5.55 11.65
N LYS A 113 -14.08 5.54 12.09
CA LYS A 113 -15.16 4.86 11.39
C LYS A 113 -15.33 5.44 9.99
N LEU A 114 -15.44 4.55 8.99
CA LEU A 114 -15.75 4.93 7.62
C LEU A 114 -17.19 5.45 7.53
N THR A 115 -17.37 6.56 6.82
CA THR A 115 -18.70 7.13 6.55
C THR A 115 -19.46 6.26 5.55
N ASP A 116 -20.77 6.17 5.71
CA ASP A 116 -21.58 5.40 4.76
C ASP A 116 -21.54 6.02 3.36
N ALA A 117 -21.32 5.17 2.36
CA ALA A 117 -21.33 5.57 0.96
C ALA A 117 -21.76 4.41 0.06
N PRO A 118 -22.44 4.70 -1.08
CA PRO A 118 -22.96 3.66 -1.99
C PRO A 118 -21.89 2.70 -2.48
N VAL A 119 -20.67 3.17 -2.72
CA VAL A 119 -19.55 2.35 -3.23
C VAL A 119 -19.24 1.13 -2.34
N TYR A 120 -19.51 1.22 -1.05
CA TYR A 120 -19.28 0.10 -0.13
C TYR A 120 -20.24 -1.08 -0.33
N GLN A 121 -21.40 -0.85 -0.95
CA GLN A 121 -22.36 -1.91 -1.27
C GLN A 121 -21.90 -2.78 -2.44
N ASP A 122 -21.02 -2.23 -3.28
CA ASP A 122 -20.47 -2.90 -4.45
C ASP A 122 -19.21 -3.74 -4.15
N LEU A 123 -18.73 -3.76 -2.90
CA LEU A 123 -17.55 -4.50 -2.54
C LEU A 123 -17.83 -5.98 -2.30
N TYR A 124 -16.80 -6.81 -2.51
CA TYR A 124 -16.83 -8.18 -1.97
C TYR A 124 -16.91 -8.12 -0.44
N PRO A 125 -17.67 -9.03 0.22
CA PRO A 125 -17.74 -9.06 1.69
C PRO A 125 -16.36 -9.15 2.35
N LEU A 126 -15.42 -9.88 1.73
CA LEU A 126 -14.03 -10.00 2.18
C LEU A 126 -13.31 -8.64 2.27
N ALA A 127 -13.68 -7.67 1.44
CA ALA A 127 -13.02 -6.36 1.41
C ALA A 127 -13.38 -5.47 2.62
N ARG A 128 -14.42 -5.80 3.37
CA ARG A 128 -14.82 -5.06 4.58
C ARG A 128 -14.10 -5.65 5.79
N LEU A 129 -12.91 -5.09 6.15
CA LEU A 129 -12.11 -5.60 7.26
C LEU A 129 -12.75 -5.32 8.61
N SER A 130 -13.26 -4.09 8.77
CA SER A 130 -13.94 -3.61 9.97
C SER A 130 -14.80 -2.39 9.62
N PRO A 131 -15.57 -1.82 10.58
CA PRO A 131 -16.23 -0.54 10.36
C PRO A 131 -15.28 0.63 10.03
N GLU A 132 -13.99 0.52 10.40
CA GLU A 132 -12.98 1.58 10.26
C GLU A 132 -12.06 1.39 9.05
N ALA A 133 -12.03 0.19 8.44
CA ALA A 133 -11.12 -0.11 7.34
C ALA A 133 -11.74 -0.98 6.25
N THR A 134 -11.33 -0.72 5.03
CA THR A 134 -11.74 -1.49 3.85
C THR A 134 -10.55 -1.79 2.95
N ALA A 135 -10.53 -2.95 2.31
CA ALA A 135 -9.56 -3.22 1.25
C ALA A 135 -9.80 -2.29 0.06
N VAL A 136 -8.72 -1.82 -0.55
CA VAL A 136 -8.71 -1.01 -1.78
C VAL A 136 -8.08 -1.75 -2.96
N GLY A 137 -7.62 -2.95 -2.73
CA GLY A 137 -7.08 -3.87 -3.71
C GLY A 137 -6.73 -5.20 -3.06
N MET A 138 -6.60 -6.25 -3.84
CA MET A 138 -6.31 -7.59 -3.36
C MET A 138 -5.28 -8.26 -4.28
N VAL A 139 -4.38 -9.03 -3.69
CA VAL A 139 -3.46 -9.93 -4.38
C VAL A 139 -3.49 -11.30 -3.72
N ALA A 140 -2.92 -12.28 -4.39
CA ALA A 140 -2.68 -13.61 -3.82
C ALA A 140 -1.20 -13.80 -3.56
N THR A 141 -0.84 -14.38 -2.42
CA THR A 141 0.49 -14.94 -2.17
C THR A 141 0.55 -16.36 -2.73
N GLY A 142 1.51 -16.63 -3.56
CA GLY A 142 1.74 -17.92 -4.19
C GLY A 142 3.19 -18.07 -4.63
N ILE A 143 3.41 -18.75 -5.76
CA ILE A 143 4.75 -19.03 -6.28
C ILE A 143 4.93 -18.38 -7.65
N GLY A 144 5.98 -17.59 -7.81
CA GLY A 144 6.46 -17.09 -9.10
C GLY A 144 7.66 -17.90 -9.59
N TYR A 145 7.71 -18.24 -10.89
CA TYR A 145 8.87 -18.92 -11.46
C TYR A 145 9.18 -18.43 -12.87
N ASN A 146 10.44 -18.51 -13.25
CA ASN A 146 10.91 -18.23 -14.60
C ASN A 146 10.64 -19.42 -15.51
N GLU A 147 9.65 -19.31 -16.39
CA GLU A 147 9.22 -20.40 -17.28
C GLU A 147 10.35 -20.88 -18.21
N GLU A 148 11.14 -19.97 -18.77
CA GLU A 148 12.25 -20.32 -19.67
C GLU A 148 13.38 -21.02 -18.91
N ALA A 149 13.70 -20.56 -17.71
CA ALA A 149 14.70 -21.21 -16.87
C ALA A 149 14.30 -22.64 -16.50
N PHE A 150 13.01 -22.89 -16.26
CA PHE A 150 12.47 -24.22 -16.01
C PHE A 150 12.51 -25.10 -17.26
N LYS A 151 12.05 -24.58 -18.41
CA LYS A 151 12.13 -25.28 -19.71
C LYS A 151 13.56 -25.69 -20.07
N LYS A 152 14.52 -24.76 -19.90
CA LYS A 152 15.94 -25.03 -20.18
C LYS A 152 16.52 -26.14 -19.31
N ARG A 153 16.01 -26.32 -18.09
CA ARG A 153 16.45 -27.37 -17.15
C ARG A 153 15.62 -28.65 -17.27
N GLY A 154 14.59 -28.67 -18.11
CA GLY A 154 13.69 -29.83 -18.24
C GLY A 154 12.80 -30.04 -17.00
N TRP A 155 12.54 -28.97 -16.23
CA TRP A 155 11.72 -29.05 -15.02
C TRP A 155 10.25 -28.78 -15.33
N ALA A 156 9.37 -29.58 -14.69
CA ALA A 156 7.95 -29.29 -14.69
C ALA A 156 7.65 -28.00 -13.90
N ALA A 157 6.58 -27.30 -14.27
CA ALA A 157 6.06 -26.17 -13.52
C ALA A 157 5.74 -26.57 -12.06
N PRO A 158 6.01 -25.71 -11.07
CA PRO A 158 5.59 -25.97 -9.70
C PRO A 158 4.05 -25.96 -9.61
N THR A 159 3.49 -26.73 -8.68
CA THR A 159 2.05 -26.86 -8.48
C THR A 159 1.62 -26.78 -7.02
N SER A 160 2.57 -26.83 -6.10
CA SER A 160 2.36 -26.97 -4.66
C SER A 160 3.31 -26.09 -3.87
N TRP A 161 2.90 -25.66 -2.69
CA TRP A 161 3.80 -25.06 -1.71
C TRP A 161 4.97 -25.98 -1.35
N THR A 162 4.75 -27.31 -1.35
CA THR A 162 5.80 -28.28 -1.04
C THR A 162 6.88 -28.37 -2.11
N ASP A 163 6.67 -27.83 -3.31
CA ASP A 163 7.73 -27.72 -4.32
C ASP A 163 8.92 -26.88 -3.85
N LEU A 164 8.72 -25.95 -2.90
CA LEU A 164 9.80 -25.19 -2.27
C LEU A 164 10.80 -26.05 -1.50
N GLU A 165 10.40 -27.27 -1.10
CA GLU A 165 11.22 -28.22 -0.35
C GLU A 165 12.16 -29.06 -1.24
N ASP A 166 11.95 -29.06 -2.56
CA ASP A 166 12.68 -29.94 -3.49
C ASP A 166 14.16 -29.52 -3.57
N PRO A 167 15.12 -30.41 -3.23
CA PRO A 167 16.54 -30.09 -3.24
C PRO A 167 17.11 -29.75 -4.63
N LYS A 168 16.38 -30.00 -5.72
CA LYS A 168 16.78 -29.56 -7.07
C LYS A 168 16.87 -28.02 -7.19
N TYR A 169 16.18 -27.29 -6.30
CA TYR A 169 16.21 -25.82 -6.26
C TYR A 169 17.27 -25.25 -5.34
N ARG A 170 18.23 -26.07 -4.88
CA ARG A 170 19.28 -25.63 -3.96
C ARG A 170 19.99 -24.37 -4.48
N GLN A 171 19.96 -23.29 -3.67
CA GLN A 171 20.54 -21.97 -3.98
C GLN A 171 19.96 -21.34 -5.27
N LEU A 172 18.69 -21.61 -5.56
CA LEU A 172 17.96 -21.04 -6.71
C LEU A 172 16.61 -20.41 -6.30
N LEU A 173 16.25 -20.46 -5.02
CA LEU A 173 15.05 -19.82 -4.49
C LEU A 173 15.35 -18.41 -3.99
N GLY A 174 14.47 -17.47 -4.33
CA GLY A 174 14.35 -16.19 -3.64
C GLY A 174 13.18 -16.25 -2.65
N MET A 175 13.42 -15.87 -1.40
CA MET A 175 12.38 -15.90 -0.39
C MET A 175 12.24 -14.54 0.30
N PRO A 176 11.02 -14.03 0.48
CA PRO A 176 10.79 -12.92 1.38
C PRO A 176 11.01 -13.37 2.85
N PRO A 177 11.63 -12.53 3.70
CA PRO A 177 11.74 -12.84 5.13
C PRO A 177 10.36 -12.76 5.81
N ILE A 178 10.26 -13.28 7.04
CA ILE A 178 9.00 -13.27 7.83
C ILE A 178 8.46 -11.86 8.11
N THR A 179 9.31 -10.83 8.06
CA THR A 179 8.90 -9.43 8.20
C THR A 179 8.08 -8.93 7.03
N ASN A 180 8.18 -9.59 5.88
CA ASN A 180 7.36 -9.39 4.70
C ASN A 180 6.13 -10.32 4.76
N THR A 181 4.96 -9.82 4.37
CA THR A 181 3.70 -10.58 4.43
C THR A 181 3.74 -11.86 3.60
N TYR A 182 4.41 -11.87 2.44
CA TYR A 182 4.55 -13.09 1.62
C TYR A 182 5.38 -14.18 2.33
N GLY A 183 6.46 -13.78 3.02
CA GLY A 183 7.28 -14.71 3.80
C GLY A 183 6.50 -15.29 4.99
N LEU A 184 5.75 -14.44 5.68
CA LEU A 184 4.86 -14.86 6.77
C LEU A 184 3.80 -15.85 6.28
N HIS A 185 3.14 -15.58 5.17
CA HIS A 185 2.14 -16.47 4.57
C HIS A 185 2.75 -17.84 4.22
N SER A 186 3.95 -17.86 3.64
CA SER A 186 4.62 -19.12 3.31
C SER A 186 4.94 -19.95 4.56
N LEU A 187 5.36 -19.32 5.66
CA LEU A 187 5.60 -20.02 6.91
C LEU A 187 4.31 -20.63 7.49
N ILE A 188 3.21 -19.88 7.45
CA ILE A 188 1.90 -20.37 7.91
C ILE A 188 1.43 -21.55 7.07
N GLU A 189 1.55 -21.45 5.74
CA GLU A 189 1.14 -22.55 4.86
C GLU A 189 2.00 -23.79 5.07
N MET A 190 3.32 -23.65 5.28
CA MET A 190 4.16 -24.80 5.64
C MET A 190 3.75 -25.40 7.00
N ALA A 191 3.34 -24.58 7.97
CA ALA A 191 2.82 -25.10 9.23
C ALA A 191 1.52 -25.88 9.03
N ARG A 192 0.56 -25.33 8.29
CA ARG A 192 -0.74 -25.97 8.00
C ARG A 192 -0.57 -27.31 7.29
N LEU A 193 0.29 -27.36 6.29
CA LEU A 193 0.58 -28.57 5.51
C LEU A 193 1.28 -29.66 6.32
N ASN A 194 1.88 -29.30 7.46
CA ASN A 194 2.58 -30.23 8.33
C ASN A 194 1.88 -30.43 9.70
N GLY A 195 0.56 -30.17 9.75
CA GLY A 195 -0.30 -30.47 10.88
C GLY A 195 -0.38 -29.38 11.96
N GLY A 196 0.16 -28.18 11.68
CA GLY A 196 0.07 -27.00 12.52
C GLY A 196 -0.79 -25.88 11.91
N GLY A 197 -0.35 -24.65 12.07
CA GLY A 197 -1.00 -23.42 11.61
C GLY A 197 -0.61 -22.23 12.47
N GLU A 198 -1.45 -21.17 12.51
CA GLU A 198 -1.15 -19.97 13.27
C GLU A 198 -1.09 -20.20 14.79
N LYS A 199 -1.86 -21.17 15.30
CA LYS A 199 -1.86 -21.54 16.73
C LYS A 199 -0.68 -22.43 17.10
N ASP A 200 -0.18 -23.21 16.15
CA ASP A 200 0.99 -24.07 16.27
C ASP A 200 1.88 -23.91 15.02
N ILE A 201 2.81 -22.97 15.08
CA ILE A 201 3.69 -22.61 13.97
C ILE A 201 4.93 -23.50 13.87
N ASP A 202 5.20 -24.34 14.88
CA ASP A 202 6.42 -25.14 14.98
C ASP A 202 6.69 -26.06 13.80
N PRO A 203 5.68 -26.77 13.24
CA PRO A 203 5.88 -27.59 12.05
C PRO A 203 6.39 -26.77 10.84
N GLY A 204 5.91 -25.52 10.67
CA GLY A 204 6.37 -24.64 9.61
C GLY A 204 7.85 -24.28 9.76
N PHE A 205 8.29 -23.91 10.97
CA PHE A 205 9.70 -23.64 11.25
C PHE A 205 10.57 -24.87 10.98
N ALA A 206 10.12 -26.06 11.39
CA ALA A 206 10.87 -27.29 11.17
C ALA A 206 11.10 -27.59 9.68
N VAL A 207 10.09 -27.34 8.83
CA VAL A 207 10.20 -27.47 7.37
C VAL A 207 11.15 -26.42 6.80
N PHE A 208 11.00 -25.17 7.21
CA PHE A 208 11.88 -24.09 6.75
C PHE A 208 13.34 -24.38 7.09
N GLU A 209 13.66 -24.72 8.33
CA GLU A 209 15.03 -25.01 8.77
C GLU A 209 15.67 -26.17 7.98
N LYS A 210 14.91 -27.24 7.80
CA LYS A 210 15.48 -28.50 7.28
C LYS A 210 15.46 -28.60 5.77
N LYS A 211 14.46 -28.00 5.11
CA LYS A 211 14.19 -28.28 3.69
C LYS A 211 14.21 -27.02 2.82
N ILE A 212 13.61 -25.90 3.27
CA ILE A 212 13.47 -24.72 2.43
C ILE A 212 14.70 -23.85 2.49
N ALA A 213 15.21 -23.49 3.70
CA ALA A 213 16.36 -22.61 3.85
C ALA A 213 17.62 -23.08 3.08
N PRO A 214 17.95 -24.38 2.97
CA PRO A 214 19.04 -24.84 2.12
C PRO A 214 18.88 -24.52 0.63
N ASN A 215 17.65 -24.34 0.15
CA ASN A 215 17.33 -24.00 -1.23
C ASN A 215 17.38 -22.50 -1.51
N VAL A 216 17.32 -21.66 -0.46
CA VAL A 216 17.28 -20.20 -0.57
C VAL A 216 18.65 -19.65 -0.91
N LEU A 217 18.72 -18.88 -2.01
CA LEU A 217 19.89 -18.11 -2.36
C LEU A 217 19.93 -16.79 -1.57
N ALA A 218 18.78 -16.12 -1.45
CA ALA A 218 18.68 -14.84 -0.78
C ALA A 218 17.32 -14.62 -0.11
N TRP A 219 17.36 -13.98 1.04
CA TRP A 219 16.18 -13.45 1.75
C TRP A 219 15.99 -11.99 1.35
N VAL A 220 14.94 -11.70 0.59
CA VAL A 220 14.77 -10.41 -0.09
C VAL A 220 13.48 -9.73 0.35
N SER A 221 13.63 -8.59 1.03
CA SER A 221 12.48 -7.78 1.46
C SER A 221 11.99 -6.81 0.39
N ALA A 222 12.92 -6.28 -0.42
CA ALA A 222 12.60 -5.26 -1.41
C ALA A 222 12.10 -5.91 -2.72
N PRO A 223 10.90 -5.56 -3.16
CA PRO A 223 10.31 -6.18 -4.35
C PRO A 223 11.14 -6.04 -5.63
N GLY A 224 11.74 -4.86 -5.86
CA GLY A 224 12.56 -4.62 -7.05
C GLY A 224 13.85 -5.43 -7.06
N GLU A 225 14.39 -5.79 -5.92
CA GLU A 225 15.57 -6.65 -5.79
C GLU A 225 15.22 -8.09 -6.21
N MET A 226 14.09 -8.63 -5.75
CA MET A 226 13.61 -9.95 -6.17
C MET A 226 13.38 -10.01 -7.68
N ASP A 227 12.78 -8.95 -8.25
CA ASP A 227 12.54 -8.85 -9.69
C ASP A 227 13.88 -8.88 -10.45
N GLY A 228 14.89 -8.13 -9.98
CA GLY A 228 16.25 -8.12 -10.56
C GLY A 228 16.94 -9.48 -10.51
N MET A 229 16.89 -10.17 -9.37
CA MET A 229 17.47 -11.50 -9.23
C MET A 229 16.80 -12.53 -10.16
N MET A 230 15.48 -12.44 -10.35
CA MET A 230 14.78 -13.28 -11.32
C MET A 230 15.18 -12.97 -12.76
N GLN A 231 15.28 -11.68 -13.12
CA GLN A 231 15.67 -11.23 -14.46
C GLN A 231 17.12 -11.60 -14.80
N ASN A 232 18.01 -11.53 -13.83
CA ASN A 232 19.43 -11.94 -13.98
C ASN A 232 19.57 -13.47 -14.03
N GLY A 233 18.56 -14.23 -13.59
CA GLY A 233 18.62 -15.69 -13.52
C GLY A 233 19.34 -16.24 -12.28
N ASP A 234 19.65 -15.39 -11.30
CA ASP A 234 20.20 -15.78 -10.00
C ASP A 234 19.19 -16.65 -9.24
N VAL A 235 17.93 -16.27 -9.31
CA VAL A 235 16.80 -16.96 -8.75
C VAL A 235 15.87 -17.43 -9.86
N VAL A 236 15.36 -18.66 -9.78
CA VAL A 236 14.45 -19.22 -10.78
C VAL A 236 13.02 -19.39 -10.27
N MET A 237 12.83 -19.40 -8.97
CA MET A 237 11.54 -19.53 -8.30
C MET A 237 11.54 -18.74 -6.99
N ALA A 238 10.40 -18.16 -6.63
CA ALA A 238 10.25 -17.39 -5.40
C ALA A 238 8.82 -17.50 -4.85
N VAL A 239 8.64 -17.31 -3.55
CA VAL A 239 7.34 -16.92 -2.99
C VAL A 239 7.05 -15.50 -3.44
N TYR A 240 5.87 -15.29 -4.03
CA TYR A 240 5.59 -14.10 -4.80
C TYR A 240 4.13 -13.65 -4.67
N GLY A 241 3.88 -12.36 -4.95
CA GLY A 241 2.52 -11.83 -5.01
C GLY A 241 2.00 -11.80 -6.44
N SER A 242 0.72 -12.15 -6.66
CA SER A 242 0.10 -12.13 -8.00
C SER A 242 0.18 -10.77 -8.69
N GLY A 243 0.01 -9.67 -7.95
CA GLY A 243 0.14 -8.31 -8.52
C GLY A 243 1.56 -8.00 -8.99
N ARG A 244 2.56 -8.44 -8.23
CA ARG A 244 3.96 -8.32 -8.64
C ARG A 244 4.27 -9.14 -9.88
N ALA A 245 3.70 -10.34 -9.96
CA ALA A 245 3.85 -11.18 -11.14
C ALA A 245 3.30 -10.46 -12.38
N VAL A 246 2.14 -9.81 -12.28
CA VAL A 246 1.59 -9.00 -13.38
C VAL A 246 2.53 -7.85 -13.77
N ALA A 247 3.07 -7.12 -12.78
CA ALA A 247 3.98 -6.01 -13.05
C ALA A 247 5.26 -6.48 -13.77
N LEU A 248 5.88 -7.57 -13.31
CA LEU A 248 7.10 -8.11 -13.94
C LEU A 248 6.82 -8.72 -15.33
N GLN A 249 5.67 -9.38 -15.52
CA GLN A 249 5.23 -9.87 -16.83
C GLN A 249 5.03 -8.71 -17.84
N ASN A 250 4.55 -7.56 -17.38
CA ASN A 250 4.36 -6.38 -18.24
C ASN A 250 5.69 -5.79 -18.77
N THR A 251 6.83 -6.15 -18.18
CA THR A 251 8.17 -5.83 -18.73
C THR A 251 8.61 -6.79 -19.85
N GLY A 252 7.81 -7.81 -20.15
CA GLY A 252 8.17 -8.88 -21.11
C GLY A 252 8.92 -10.04 -20.49
N PHE A 253 9.16 -10.03 -19.18
CA PHE A 253 9.86 -11.14 -18.51
C PHE A 253 8.97 -12.39 -18.44
N PRO A 254 9.49 -13.61 -18.73
CA PRO A 254 8.70 -14.85 -18.82
C PRO A 254 8.38 -15.43 -17.45
N LEU A 255 7.85 -14.60 -16.52
CA LEU A 255 7.36 -15.04 -15.23
C LEU A 255 6.01 -15.74 -15.38
N LYS A 256 5.85 -16.88 -14.71
CA LYS A 256 4.54 -17.47 -14.42
C LYS A 256 4.25 -17.40 -12.95
N PHE A 257 2.99 -17.16 -12.62
CA PHE A 257 2.49 -17.19 -11.24
C PHE A 257 1.60 -18.40 -11.04
N ILE A 258 1.82 -19.12 -9.96
CA ILE A 258 1.08 -20.32 -9.59
C ILE A 258 0.23 -20.03 -8.37
N TYR A 259 -1.03 -20.39 -8.45
CA TYR A 259 -1.90 -20.63 -7.32
C TYR A 259 -1.67 -22.06 -6.88
N PRO A 260 -0.94 -22.32 -5.77
CA PRO A 260 -0.69 -23.68 -5.32
C PRO A 260 -1.98 -24.48 -5.17
N LYS A 261 -1.94 -25.78 -5.42
CA LYS A 261 -3.14 -26.65 -5.33
C LYS A 261 -3.78 -26.67 -3.95
N GLU A 262 -3.01 -26.37 -2.91
CA GLU A 262 -3.48 -26.25 -1.53
C GLU A 262 -4.21 -24.93 -1.27
N GLY A 263 -4.07 -23.96 -2.18
CA GLY A 263 -4.60 -22.62 -2.13
C GLY A 263 -3.51 -21.56 -2.07
N ALA A 264 -3.78 -20.41 -2.66
CA ALA A 264 -2.99 -19.19 -2.50
C ALA A 264 -3.57 -18.35 -1.36
N VAL A 265 -2.72 -17.63 -0.62
CA VAL A 265 -3.17 -16.85 0.53
C VAL A 265 -3.61 -15.46 0.09
N ALA A 266 -4.79 -15.03 0.55
CA ALA A 266 -5.26 -13.67 0.31
C ALA A 266 -4.35 -12.66 1.02
N LEU A 267 -3.98 -11.59 0.31
CA LEU A 267 -3.38 -10.39 0.87
C LEU A 267 -4.20 -9.20 0.40
N GLN A 268 -4.69 -8.43 1.34
CA GLN A 268 -5.47 -7.24 1.05
C GLN A 268 -4.62 -5.99 1.32
N VAL A 269 -4.65 -5.04 0.40
CA VAL A 269 -4.20 -3.68 0.67
C VAL A 269 -5.42 -2.93 1.20
N ALA A 270 -5.41 -2.62 2.47
CA ALA A 270 -6.51 -1.97 3.16
C ALA A 270 -6.22 -0.47 3.37
N ALA A 271 -7.28 0.33 3.38
CA ALA A 271 -7.22 1.76 3.66
C ALA A 271 -8.08 2.12 4.87
N CYS A 272 -7.61 3.08 5.65
CA CYS A 272 -8.41 3.75 6.68
C CYS A 272 -8.14 5.26 6.69
N SER A 273 -9.12 6.04 7.17
CA SER A 273 -8.94 7.42 7.56
C SER A 273 -8.31 7.47 8.95
N VAL A 274 -7.15 8.11 9.06
CA VAL A 274 -6.35 8.11 10.29
C VAL A 274 -6.95 9.11 11.29
N THR A 275 -6.94 8.80 12.59
CA THR A 275 -7.44 9.69 13.64
C THR A 275 -6.37 10.00 14.69
N PRO A 276 -6.29 11.25 15.24
CA PRO A 276 -7.05 12.44 14.86
C PRO A 276 -6.66 12.96 13.47
N ASN A 277 -7.62 13.52 12.72
CA ASN A 277 -7.44 13.93 11.33
C ASN A 277 -8.14 15.25 11.02
N ALA A 278 -7.36 16.28 10.71
CA ALA A 278 -7.90 17.58 10.31
C ALA A 278 -8.57 17.54 8.91
N GLN A 279 -8.31 16.50 8.12
CA GLN A 279 -8.83 16.31 6.77
C GLN A 279 -9.71 15.05 6.68
N SER A 280 -10.48 14.75 7.74
CA SER A 280 -11.30 13.52 7.83
C SER A 280 -12.24 13.36 6.63
N GLU A 281 -12.98 14.40 6.26
CA GLU A 281 -13.91 14.35 5.12
C GLU A 281 -13.20 14.06 3.81
N LEU A 282 -12.09 14.74 3.51
CA LEU A 282 -11.29 14.50 2.30
C LEU A 282 -10.68 13.10 2.31
N SER A 283 -10.29 12.59 3.48
CA SER A 283 -9.78 11.22 3.64
C SER A 283 -10.84 10.17 3.28
N GLN A 284 -12.06 10.35 3.78
CA GLN A 284 -13.20 9.49 3.46
C GLN A 284 -13.52 9.53 1.97
N GLN A 285 -13.57 10.73 1.37
CA GLN A 285 -13.80 10.91 -0.06
C GLN A 285 -12.69 10.27 -0.90
N PHE A 286 -11.41 10.37 -0.48
CA PHE A 286 -10.30 9.73 -1.18
C PHE A 286 -10.41 8.20 -1.15
N ILE A 287 -10.75 7.60 -0.01
CA ILE A 287 -10.98 6.16 0.11
C ILE A 287 -12.11 5.71 -0.81
N GLN A 288 -13.25 6.42 -0.80
CA GLN A 288 -14.38 6.13 -1.68
C GLN A 288 -14.03 6.27 -3.17
N TYR A 289 -13.25 7.28 -3.53
CA TYR A 289 -12.74 7.49 -4.88
C TYR A 289 -11.85 6.34 -5.34
N VAL A 290 -10.94 5.87 -4.50
CA VAL A 290 -10.06 4.72 -4.81
C VAL A 290 -10.87 3.42 -5.01
N LEU A 291 -12.04 3.31 -4.40
CA LEU A 291 -12.95 2.17 -4.55
C LEU A 291 -13.83 2.24 -5.80
N SER A 292 -13.84 3.38 -6.52
CA SER A 292 -14.65 3.51 -7.73
C SER A 292 -14.21 2.52 -8.82
N PRO A 293 -15.12 2.06 -9.68
CA PRO A 293 -14.81 1.09 -10.73
C PRO A 293 -13.67 1.55 -11.66
N GLU A 294 -13.61 2.86 -11.96
CA GLU A 294 -12.58 3.45 -12.79
C GLU A 294 -11.19 3.29 -12.17
N ILE A 295 -11.04 3.70 -10.90
CA ILE A 295 -9.75 3.65 -10.22
C ILE A 295 -9.34 2.20 -9.92
N GLN A 296 -10.27 1.35 -9.56
CA GLN A 296 -10.02 -0.09 -9.37
C GLN A 296 -9.51 -0.75 -10.66
N LYS A 297 -10.06 -0.35 -11.82
CA LYS A 297 -9.56 -0.81 -13.13
C LYS A 297 -8.13 -0.30 -13.40
N ILE A 298 -7.83 0.97 -13.11
CA ILE A 298 -6.48 1.54 -13.22
C ILE A 298 -5.48 0.75 -12.36
N GLN A 299 -5.84 0.41 -11.14
CA GLN A 299 -4.98 -0.38 -10.25
C GLN A 299 -4.73 -1.79 -10.79
N SER A 300 -5.77 -2.43 -11.36
CA SER A 300 -5.63 -3.75 -11.96
C SER A 300 -4.69 -3.76 -13.17
N GLU A 301 -4.85 -2.80 -14.06
CA GLU A 301 -4.03 -2.67 -15.27
C GLU A 301 -2.56 -2.33 -14.95
N SER A 302 -2.33 -1.46 -13.98
CA SER A 302 -0.99 -0.94 -13.67
C SER A 302 -0.19 -1.86 -12.77
N ASN A 303 -0.82 -2.41 -11.73
CA ASN A 303 -0.14 -3.11 -10.64
C ASN A 303 -0.68 -4.52 -10.39
N GLY A 304 -1.63 -5.00 -11.20
CA GLY A 304 -2.21 -6.32 -11.04
C GLY A 304 -2.97 -6.52 -9.71
N PHE A 305 -3.46 -5.44 -9.10
CA PHE A 305 -4.37 -5.55 -7.97
C PHE A 305 -5.73 -6.02 -8.45
N ALA A 306 -6.19 -7.13 -7.93
CA ALA A 306 -7.56 -7.55 -8.18
C ALA A 306 -8.53 -6.52 -7.57
N PRO A 307 -9.56 -6.10 -8.31
CA PRO A 307 -10.52 -5.15 -7.80
C PRO A 307 -11.33 -5.76 -6.67
N VAL A 308 -11.56 -4.97 -5.63
CA VAL A 308 -12.46 -5.32 -4.53
C VAL A 308 -13.90 -4.90 -4.79
N ASN A 309 -14.11 -4.04 -5.79
CA ASN A 309 -15.43 -3.64 -6.27
C ASN A 309 -15.90 -4.65 -7.34
N ARG A 310 -17.02 -5.34 -7.07
CA ARG A 310 -17.59 -6.41 -7.91
C ARG A 310 -18.11 -5.94 -9.27
N THR A 311 -18.35 -4.64 -9.40
CA THR A 311 -18.88 -4.07 -10.64
C THR A 311 -17.81 -3.82 -11.70
N VAL A 312 -16.53 -3.88 -11.32
CA VAL A 312 -15.41 -3.71 -12.25
C VAL A 312 -15.40 -4.84 -13.28
N LYS A 313 -15.27 -4.45 -14.55
CA LYS A 313 -15.13 -5.40 -15.65
C LYS A 313 -13.71 -5.32 -16.21
N LEU A 314 -13.00 -6.45 -16.14
CA LEU A 314 -11.65 -6.58 -16.67
C LEU A 314 -11.64 -7.39 -17.97
N PRO A 315 -10.71 -7.11 -18.92
CA PRO A 315 -10.45 -7.99 -20.06
C PRO A 315 -10.12 -9.41 -19.57
N PRO A 316 -10.56 -10.47 -20.28
CA PRO A 316 -10.36 -11.86 -19.85
C PRO A 316 -8.90 -12.23 -19.58
N GLU A 317 -7.97 -11.74 -20.40
CA GLU A 317 -6.53 -11.96 -20.25
C GLU A 317 -5.95 -11.35 -18.98
N LEU A 318 -6.45 -10.18 -18.56
CA LEU A 318 -6.05 -9.53 -17.32
C LEU A 318 -6.69 -10.21 -16.12
N ALA A 319 -7.99 -10.54 -16.21
CA ALA A 319 -8.73 -11.25 -15.19
C ALA A 319 -8.10 -12.62 -14.85
N ALA A 320 -7.58 -13.32 -15.85
CA ALA A 320 -6.92 -14.61 -15.66
C ALA A 320 -5.64 -14.54 -14.80
N ARG A 321 -4.99 -13.37 -14.75
CA ARG A 321 -3.69 -13.15 -14.08
C ARG A 321 -3.80 -12.77 -12.60
N MET A 322 -5.02 -12.58 -12.07
CA MET A 322 -5.25 -12.11 -10.70
C MET A 322 -6.43 -12.85 -10.06
N PRO A 323 -6.62 -12.77 -8.74
CA PRO A 323 -7.81 -13.31 -8.06
C PRO A 323 -9.06 -12.45 -8.39
N TYR A 324 -9.66 -12.70 -9.55
CA TYR A 324 -10.82 -11.94 -10.06
C TYR A 324 -12.04 -12.85 -10.23
N GLY A 325 -13.19 -12.33 -9.81
CA GLY A 325 -14.47 -13.06 -9.81
C GLY A 325 -14.70 -13.78 -8.47
N GLN A 326 -16.00 -13.98 -8.15
CA GLN A 326 -16.41 -14.50 -6.83
C GLN A 326 -15.75 -15.83 -6.50
N GLU A 327 -15.79 -16.78 -7.41
CA GLU A 327 -15.24 -18.13 -7.20
C GLU A 327 -13.75 -18.10 -6.84
N LYS A 328 -12.95 -17.32 -7.60
CA LYS A 328 -11.51 -17.20 -7.35
C LYS A 328 -11.19 -16.48 -6.06
N VAL A 329 -11.97 -15.43 -5.73
CA VAL A 329 -11.83 -14.70 -4.47
C VAL A 329 -12.17 -15.60 -3.28
N ASP A 330 -13.23 -16.41 -3.39
CA ASP A 330 -13.65 -17.31 -2.31
C ASP A 330 -12.71 -18.50 -2.12
N SER A 331 -11.93 -18.87 -3.15
CA SER A 331 -10.93 -19.93 -3.07
C SER A 331 -9.63 -19.53 -2.37
N LEU A 332 -9.43 -18.23 -2.10
CA LEU A 332 -8.23 -17.77 -1.41
C LEU A 332 -8.26 -18.16 0.07
N LEU A 333 -7.13 -18.64 0.54
CA LEU A 333 -6.92 -18.95 1.96
C LEU A 333 -6.83 -17.65 2.76
N LYS A 334 -7.45 -17.66 3.94
CA LYS A 334 -7.40 -16.57 4.91
C LYS A 334 -6.49 -16.96 6.05
N VAL A 335 -5.89 -15.97 6.70
CA VAL A 335 -5.06 -16.14 7.89
C VAL A 335 -5.72 -15.50 9.11
N ASP A 336 -5.41 -16.03 10.29
CA ASP A 336 -5.87 -15.51 11.58
C ASP A 336 -4.92 -14.37 12.04
N TRP A 337 -5.23 -13.13 11.60
CA TRP A 337 -4.43 -11.97 11.94
C TRP A 337 -4.39 -11.68 13.44
N ASP A 338 -5.40 -12.05 14.22
CA ASP A 338 -5.41 -11.83 15.66
C ASP A 338 -4.34 -12.70 16.33
N THR A 339 -4.28 -13.99 16.02
CA THR A 339 -3.23 -14.89 16.48
C THR A 339 -1.85 -14.47 15.97
N ILE A 340 -1.75 -14.13 14.68
CA ILE A 340 -0.48 -13.72 14.07
C ILE A 340 0.08 -12.48 14.76
N ASN A 341 -0.72 -11.44 14.95
CA ASN A 341 -0.27 -10.17 15.53
C ASN A 341 0.19 -10.34 16.98
N GLN A 342 -0.43 -11.24 17.75
CA GLN A 342 0.01 -11.58 19.10
C GLN A 342 1.36 -12.31 19.13
N LYS A 343 1.65 -13.12 18.13
CA LYS A 343 2.82 -14.01 18.07
C LYS A 343 3.97 -13.48 17.19
N ARG A 344 3.71 -12.49 16.35
CA ARG A 344 4.62 -12.05 15.29
C ARG A 344 6.02 -11.69 15.80
N SER A 345 6.13 -11.03 16.94
CA SER A 345 7.43 -10.64 17.53
C SER A 345 8.26 -11.86 17.95
N GLU A 346 7.61 -12.85 18.56
CA GLU A 346 8.22 -14.13 18.93
C GLU A 346 8.71 -14.88 17.68
N TRP A 347 7.85 -15.00 16.68
CA TRP A 347 8.19 -15.69 15.42
C TRP A 347 9.33 -14.98 14.67
N THR A 348 9.31 -13.65 14.61
CA THR A 348 10.39 -12.88 13.97
C THR A 348 11.73 -13.10 14.68
N THR A 349 11.74 -13.09 16.02
CA THR A 349 12.95 -13.35 16.80
C THR A 349 13.48 -14.76 16.54
N ARG A 350 12.60 -15.76 16.52
CA ARG A 350 12.97 -17.14 16.19
C ARG A 350 13.50 -17.26 14.77
N TRP A 351 12.81 -16.65 13.80
CA TRP A 351 13.21 -16.66 12.37
C TRP A 351 14.63 -16.15 12.19
N ASN A 352 14.93 -14.98 12.73
CA ASN A 352 16.27 -14.38 12.62
C ASN A 352 17.36 -15.23 13.26
N ARG A 353 17.02 -16.02 14.27
CA ARG A 353 17.97 -16.92 14.96
C ARG A 353 18.16 -18.24 14.25
N THR A 354 17.15 -18.79 13.59
CA THR A 354 17.16 -20.19 13.12
C THR A 354 17.07 -20.36 11.61
N ILE A 355 16.49 -19.39 10.89
CA ILE A 355 16.25 -19.49 9.44
C ILE A 355 17.18 -18.56 8.67
N GLU A 356 17.15 -17.27 8.96
CA GLU A 356 17.90 -16.22 8.26
C GLU A 356 19.22 -15.95 9.01
N ARG A 357 20.22 -16.80 8.74
CA ARG A 357 21.54 -16.77 9.41
C ARG A 357 22.60 -16.20 8.48
#